data_407ef744c7eaccd7c610359d6ab73563
#
_entry.id   407ef744c7eaccd7c610359d6ab73563
#
_cell.length_a   1.000
_cell.length_b   1.000
_cell.length_c   1.000
_cell.angle_alpha   90.00
_cell.angle_beta   90.00
_cell.angle_gamma   90.00
#
_symmetry.space_group_name_H-M   'P 1'
#
loop_
_entity.id
_entity.type
_entity.pdbx_description
1 polymer ?
#
loop_
_entity_poly.entity_id
_entity_poly.type
_entity_poly.pdbx_seq_one_letter_code
_entity_poly.pdbx_strand_id
1 'polypeptide(L)'
;MGKILITGGLGYVGSHTCLLFLEKGFEVIVYDLLLNSEIKTFHKIKALIGEINPKLVDNLSFVKGDIRDFKLLSEVFLRNRSHGSEIQGIIHFAGLKSVERSVEDPLLYWDFNVKGTINLLKVMENNNCKKIVFSSSATVYGHPKGMPILENFDANPINPYGRTKLTVEKI
;
A
#
# COMPACT_ATOMS: atom_id res chain seq x y z
N MET A 1 -5.11 13.54 -15.76
CA MET A 1 -4.28 12.37 -15.38
C MET A 1 -5.10 11.45 -14.49
N GLY A 2 -4.61 10.22 -14.22
CA GLY A 2 -5.39 9.23 -13.48
C GLY A 2 -5.31 9.40 -11.97
N LYS A 3 -6.16 8.65 -11.27
CA LYS A 3 -6.23 8.61 -9.80
C LYS A 3 -5.60 7.30 -9.28
N ILE A 4 -4.72 7.39 -8.30
CA ILE A 4 -4.00 6.27 -7.69
C ILE A 4 -4.35 6.19 -6.21
N LEU A 5 -4.69 4.99 -5.74
CA LEU A 5 -4.84 4.69 -4.32
C LEU A 5 -3.50 4.16 -3.77
N ILE A 6 -2.99 4.79 -2.71
CA ILE A 6 -1.75 4.36 -2.05
C ILE A 6 -2.08 3.93 -0.63
N THR A 7 -2.10 2.62 -0.38
CA THR A 7 -2.31 2.09 0.97
C THR A 7 -1.00 2.07 1.75
N GLY A 8 -1.03 2.44 3.04
CA GLY A 8 0.19 2.65 3.82
C GLY A 8 0.99 3.86 3.34
N GLY A 9 0.32 4.83 2.70
CA GLY A 9 0.94 5.96 2.04
C GLY A 9 1.58 6.99 2.98
N LEU A 10 1.34 6.91 4.30
CA LEU A 10 1.99 7.76 5.29
C LEU A 10 3.21 7.10 5.96
N GLY A 11 3.53 5.85 5.58
CA GLY A 11 4.78 5.21 5.93
C GLY A 11 5.97 5.80 5.17
N TYR A 12 7.19 5.36 5.50
CA TYR A 12 8.42 5.91 4.93
C TYR A 12 8.45 5.84 3.39
N VAL A 13 8.34 4.65 2.80
CA VAL A 13 8.35 4.49 1.33
C VAL A 13 7.09 5.09 0.71
N GLY A 14 5.92 4.86 1.34
CA GLY A 14 4.63 5.35 0.86
C GLY A 14 4.59 6.87 0.69
N SER A 15 5.13 7.62 1.65
CA SER A 15 5.13 9.09 1.62
C SER A 15 5.96 9.66 0.46
N HIS A 16 7.12 9.08 0.19
CA HIS A 16 7.93 9.45 -0.97
C HIS A 16 7.23 9.08 -2.29
N THR A 17 6.57 7.93 -2.33
CA THR A 17 5.79 7.51 -3.50
C THR A 17 4.61 8.46 -3.75
N CYS A 18 3.90 8.89 -2.71
CA CYS A 18 2.82 9.89 -2.84
C CYS A 18 3.34 11.18 -3.50
N LEU A 19 4.46 11.70 -3.03
CA LEU A 19 5.05 12.93 -3.57
C LEU A 19 5.40 12.78 -5.06
N LEU A 20 6.07 11.68 -5.44
CA LEU A 20 6.44 11.41 -6.84
C LEU A 20 5.23 11.30 -7.78
N PHE A 21 4.12 10.66 -7.34
CA PHE A 21 2.91 10.59 -8.16
C PHE A 21 2.24 11.97 -8.29
N LEU A 22 2.22 12.76 -7.22
CA LEU A 22 1.70 14.15 -7.26
C LEU A 22 2.52 15.02 -8.21
N GLU A 23 3.86 14.99 -8.16
CA GLU A 23 4.74 15.73 -9.08
C GLU A 23 4.47 15.38 -10.55
N LYS A 24 4.10 14.13 -10.81
CA LYS A 24 3.68 13.67 -12.15
C LYS A 24 2.24 14.06 -12.50
N GLY A 25 1.53 14.76 -11.63
CA GLY A 25 0.18 15.27 -11.85
C GLY A 25 -0.94 14.25 -11.64
N PHE A 26 -0.67 13.11 -10.99
CA PHE A 26 -1.73 12.19 -10.60
C PHE A 26 -2.53 12.73 -9.42
N GLU A 27 -3.81 12.35 -9.33
CA GLU A 27 -4.56 12.44 -8.09
C GLU A 27 -4.18 11.25 -7.19
N VAL A 28 -3.85 11.54 -5.93
CA VAL A 28 -3.39 10.55 -4.96
C VAL A 28 -4.36 10.47 -3.79
N ILE A 29 -4.92 9.28 -3.58
CA ILE A 29 -5.68 8.95 -2.37
C ILE A 29 -4.75 8.17 -1.46
N VAL A 30 -4.41 8.73 -0.33
CA VAL A 30 -3.69 8.04 0.73
C VAL A 30 -4.70 7.30 1.60
N TYR A 31 -4.51 5.99 1.77
CA TYR A 31 -5.30 5.15 2.68
C TYR A 31 -4.37 4.57 3.74
N ASP A 32 -4.51 4.99 5.00
CA ASP A 32 -3.59 4.63 6.06
C ASP A 32 -4.31 4.52 7.41
N LEU A 33 -3.97 3.50 8.19
CA LEU A 33 -4.57 3.27 9.52
C LEU A 33 -3.96 4.17 10.60
N LEU A 34 -2.77 4.74 10.34
CA LEU A 34 -1.95 5.46 11.31
C LEU A 34 -1.46 4.59 12.48
N LEU A 35 -1.25 3.29 12.25
CA LEU A 35 -0.74 2.38 13.27
C LEU A 35 0.75 2.59 13.55
N ASN A 36 1.55 2.78 12.49
CA ASN A 36 3.01 2.99 12.53
C ASN A 36 3.43 4.24 11.73
N SER A 37 2.49 5.12 11.46
CA SER A 37 2.64 6.38 10.73
C SER A 37 1.91 7.49 11.45
N GLU A 38 2.13 8.74 11.06
CA GLU A 38 1.53 9.90 11.72
C GLU A 38 0.89 10.83 10.68
N ILE A 39 -0.24 11.43 11.04
CA ILE A 39 -0.94 12.41 10.18
C ILE A 39 -0.06 13.61 9.81
N LYS A 40 0.95 13.94 10.61
CA LYS A 40 1.91 14.99 10.26
C LYS A 40 2.63 14.73 8.94
N THR A 41 2.82 13.44 8.54
CA THR A 41 3.40 13.07 7.26
C THR A 41 2.53 13.53 6.09
N PHE A 42 1.20 13.42 6.19
CA PHE A 42 0.27 13.95 5.20
C PHE A 42 0.45 15.47 5.01
N HIS A 43 0.52 16.21 6.12
CA HIS A 43 0.71 17.66 6.06
C HIS A 43 2.07 18.06 5.47
N LYS A 44 3.12 17.26 5.73
CA LYS A 44 4.44 17.47 5.10
C LYS A 44 4.40 17.24 3.59
N ILE A 45 3.77 16.16 3.12
CA ILE A 45 3.60 15.90 1.68
C ILE A 45 2.86 17.08 1.04
N LYS A 46 1.78 17.54 1.68
CA LYS A 46 0.96 18.66 1.20
C LYS A 46 1.76 19.98 1.13
N ALA A 47 2.59 20.25 2.10
CA ALA A 47 3.47 21.41 2.09
C ALA A 47 4.52 21.33 0.98
N LEU A 48 5.22 20.20 0.87
CA LEU A 48 6.26 20.00 -0.15
C LEU A 48 5.71 20.12 -1.58
N ILE A 49 4.56 19.49 -1.87
CA ILE A 49 3.95 19.63 -3.19
C ILE A 49 3.48 21.05 -3.46
N GLY A 50 3.04 21.78 -2.42
CA GLY A 50 2.67 23.19 -2.51
C GLY A 50 3.85 24.10 -2.86
N GLU A 51 5.05 23.81 -2.36
CA GLU A 51 6.29 24.49 -2.72
C GLU A 51 6.70 24.22 -4.18
N ILE A 52 6.53 22.94 -4.64
CA ILE A 52 6.88 22.53 -6.00
C ILE A 52 5.86 23.07 -7.01
N ASN A 53 4.57 22.84 -6.77
CA ASN A 53 3.48 23.29 -7.62
C ASN A 53 2.17 23.44 -6.83
N PRO A 54 1.76 24.66 -6.46
CA PRO A 54 0.54 24.90 -5.68
C PRO A 54 -0.73 24.32 -6.28
N LYS A 55 -0.81 24.17 -7.62
CA LYS A 55 -1.99 23.62 -8.31
C LYS A 55 -2.21 22.11 -8.05
N LEU A 56 -1.18 21.42 -7.57
CA LEU A 56 -1.23 19.97 -7.30
C LEU A 56 -1.62 19.64 -5.84
N VAL A 57 -1.75 20.65 -5.00
CA VAL A 57 -2.09 20.48 -3.57
C VAL A 57 -3.44 19.78 -3.39
N ASP A 58 -4.41 20.11 -4.23
CA ASP A 58 -5.76 19.54 -4.17
C ASP A 58 -5.85 18.14 -4.78
N ASN A 59 -4.79 17.68 -5.46
CA ASN A 59 -4.70 16.31 -5.96
C ASN A 59 -4.39 15.29 -4.84
N LEU A 60 -4.08 15.74 -3.62
CA LEU A 60 -3.80 14.88 -2.48
C LEU A 60 -4.99 14.79 -1.54
N SER A 61 -5.49 13.58 -1.31
CA SER A 61 -6.54 13.30 -0.34
C SER A 61 -6.13 12.18 0.63
N PHE A 62 -6.78 12.15 1.80
CA PHE A 62 -6.48 11.18 2.85
C PHE A 62 -7.76 10.52 3.37
N VAL A 63 -7.69 9.22 3.53
CA VAL A 63 -8.70 8.40 4.21
C VAL A 63 -8.01 7.62 5.32
N LYS A 64 -8.40 7.87 6.57
CA LYS A 64 -7.98 7.01 7.68
C LYS A 64 -8.80 5.72 7.62
N GLY A 65 -8.13 4.60 7.39
CA GLY A 65 -8.82 3.32 7.24
C GLY A 65 -7.91 2.10 7.40
N ASP A 66 -8.53 1.01 7.77
CA ASP A 66 -7.92 -0.31 7.87
C ASP A 66 -8.23 -1.10 6.59
N ILE A 67 -7.21 -1.70 5.96
CA ILE A 67 -7.42 -2.54 4.77
C ILE A 67 -8.28 -3.79 5.04
N ARG A 68 -8.48 -4.14 6.32
CA ARG A 68 -9.40 -5.20 6.75
C ARG A 68 -10.86 -4.76 6.75
N ASP A 69 -11.12 -3.45 6.69
CA ASP A 69 -12.46 -2.90 6.56
C ASP A 69 -12.89 -2.85 5.09
N PHE A 70 -13.50 -3.96 4.65
CA PHE A 70 -14.01 -4.12 3.29
C PHE A 70 -15.04 -3.05 2.92
N LYS A 71 -15.90 -2.65 3.88
CA LYS A 71 -16.95 -1.66 3.63
C LYS A 71 -16.35 -0.28 3.34
N LEU A 72 -15.44 0.18 4.20
CA LEU A 72 -14.78 1.48 4.01
C LEU A 72 -13.95 1.51 2.71
N LEU A 73 -13.21 0.44 2.41
CA LEU A 73 -12.51 0.32 1.13
C LEU A 73 -13.46 0.42 -0.06
N SER A 74 -14.59 -0.28 -0.01
CA SER A 74 -15.62 -0.23 -1.07
C SER A 74 -16.19 1.18 -1.23
N GLU A 75 -16.46 1.89 -0.13
CA GLU A 75 -16.93 3.27 -0.15
C GLU A 75 -15.91 4.23 -0.80
N VAL A 76 -14.61 4.03 -0.56
CA VAL A 76 -13.56 4.83 -1.20
C VAL A 76 -13.62 4.68 -2.73
N PHE A 77 -13.78 3.47 -3.24
CA PHE A 77 -13.92 3.25 -4.67
C PHE A 77 -15.22 3.83 -5.22
N LEU A 78 -16.35 3.64 -4.52
CA LEU A 78 -17.64 4.17 -4.96
C LEU A 78 -17.65 5.70 -5.07
N ARG A 79 -17.10 6.40 -4.07
CA ARG A 79 -16.99 7.88 -4.07
C ARG A 79 -16.13 8.41 -5.21
N ASN A 80 -15.22 7.59 -5.73
CA ASN A 80 -14.31 7.93 -6.80
C ASN A 80 -14.74 7.37 -8.18
N ARG A 81 -15.96 6.84 -8.28
CA ARG A 81 -16.53 6.31 -9.54
C ARG A 81 -17.19 7.39 -10.41
N SER A 82 -17.62 8.49 -9.81
CA SER A 82 -18.36 9.54 -10.51
C SER A 82 -17.39 10.49 -11.22
N HIS A 83 -17.76 10.87 -12.46
CA HIS A 83 -17.12 11.93 -13.27
C HIS A 83 -15.84 11.53 -14.04
N GLY A 84 -15.67 10.26 -14.42
CA GLY A 84 -14.51 9.85 -15.24
C GLY A 84 -13.17 9.87 -14.52
N SER A 85 -13.20 9.99 -13.19
CA SER A 85 -12.03 10.01 -12.31
C SER A 85 -11.98 8.76 -11.44
N GLU A 86 -11.93 7.58 -12.11
CA GLU A 86 -11.85 6.29 -11.43
C GLU A 86 -10.43 6.03 -10.90
N ILE A 87 -10.34 5.22 -9.81
CA ILE A 87 -9.06 4.70 -9.33
C ILE A 87 -8.51 3.74 -10.38
N GLN A 88 -7.42 4.14 -11.03
CA GLN A 88 -6.82 3.42 -12.14
C GLN A 88 -5.82 2.35 -11.71
N GLY A 89 -5.32 2.45 -10.48
CA GLY A 89 -4.35 1.52 -9.94
C GLY A 89 -4.05 1.75 -8.47
N ILE A 90 -3.40 0.78 -7.88
CA ILE A 90 -3.07 0.77 -6.46
C ILE A 90 -1.56 0.55 -6.27
N ILE A 91 -0.98 1.30 -5.34
CA ILE A 91 0.33 0.98 -4.77
C ILE A 91 0.10 0.52 -3.33
N HIS A 92 0.43 -0.74 -3.07
CA HIS A 92 0.08 -1.39 -1.81
C HIS A 92 1.30 -1.53 -0.89
N PHE A 93 1.42 -0.61 0.08
CA PHE A 93 2.44 -0.64 1.14
C PHE A 93 1.87 -1.04 2.50
N ALA A 94 0.55 -0.96 2.70
CA ALA A 94 -0.07 -1.26 3.98
C ALA A 94 0.26 -2.69 4.43
N GLY A 95 0.68 -2.84 5.67
CA GLY A 95 0.96 -4.12 6.31
C GLY A 95 1.91 -3.98 7.50
N LEU A 96 1.86 -4.97 8.37
CA LEU A 96 2.81 -5.12 9.47
C LEU A 96 4.14 -5.63 8.92
N LYS A 97 5.27 -5.09 9.41
CA LYS A 97 6.60 -5.33 8.82
C LYS A 97 7.68 -5.81 9.80
N SER A 98 7.43 -5.84 11.11
CA SER A 98 8.41 -6.32 12.09
C SER A 98 8.52 -7.84 12.01
N VAL A 99 9.73 -8.33 11.72
CA VAL A 99 10.02 -9.77 11.70
C VAL A 99 9.85 -10.36 13.11
N GLU A 100 10.41 -9.71 14.12
CA GLU A 100 10.35 -10.12 15.52
C GLU A 100 8.90 -10.28 16.01
N ARG A 101 8.09 -9.23 15.88
CA ARG A 101 6.67 -9.27 16.27
C ARG A 101 5.86 -10.31 15.47
N SER A 102 6.27 -10.63 14.26
CA SER A 102 5.60 -11.67 13.48
C SER A 102 5.78 -13.07 14.06
N VAL A 103 6.87 -13.29 14.80
CA VAL A 103 7.11 -14.56 15.51
C VAL A 103 6.30 -14.61 16.80
N GLU A 104 6.16 -13.48 17.50
CA GLU A 104 5.37 -13.37 18.73
C GLU A 104 3.87 -13.51 18.48
N ASP A 105 3.35 -12.86 17.43
CA ASP A 105 1.93 -12.90 17.07
C ASP A 105 1.74 -13.13 15.56
N PRO A 106 1.94 -14.36 15.09
CA PRO A 106 1.83 -14.69 13.67
C PRO A 106 0.41 -14.50 13.12
N LEU A 107 -0.62 -14.77 13.91
CA LEU A 107 -2.02 -14.65 13.44
C LEU A 107 -2.40 -13.21 13.14
N LEU A 108 -1.90 -12.25 13.92
CA LEU A 108 -2.07 -10.83 13.66
C LEU A 108 -1.48 -10.46 12.28
N TYR A 109 -0.31 -11.00 11.93
CA TYR A 109 0.32 -10.75 10.63
C TYR A 109 -0.47 -11.35 9.47
N TRP A 110 -1.05 -12.53 9.65
CA TRP A 110 -1.93 -13.11 8.64
C TRP A 110 -3.22 -12.30 8.46
N ASP A 111 -3.82 -11.82 9.55
CA ASP A 111 -5.04 -10.99 9.48
C ASP A 111 -4.76 -9.64 8.78
N PHE A 112 -3.69 -8.94 9.16
CA PHE A 112 -3.35 -7.67 8.52
C PHE A 112 -2.86 -7.83 7.09
N ASN A 113 -1.83 -8.65 6.87
CA ASN A 113 -1.10 -8.67 5.61
C ASN A 113 -1.82 -9.49 4.52
N VAL A 114 -2.40 -10.64 4.89
CA VAL A 114 -3.04 -11.53 3.89
C VAL A 114 -4.52 -11.22 3.77
N LYS A 115 -5.30 -11.30 4.85
CA LYS A 115 -6.75 -11.01 4.79
C LYS A 115 -7.02 -9.57 4.36
N GLY A 116 -6.24 -8.59 4.87
CA GLY A 116 -6.36 -7.20 4.43
C GLY A 116 -6.11 -7.05 2.94
N THR A 117 -5.08 -7.70 2.39
CA THR A 117 -4.80 -7.69 0.95
C THR A 117 -5.89 -8.39 0.15
N ILE A 118 -6.43 -9.52 0.63
CA ILE A 118 -7.56 -10.20 -0.03
C ILE A 118 -8.78 -9.27 -0.11
N ASN A 119 -9.08 -8.53 0.95
CA ASN A 119 -10.17 -7.53 0.92
C ASN A 119 -9.91 -6.46 -0.13
N LEU A 120 -8.68 -5.93 -0.20
CA LEU A 120 -8.30 -4.96 -1.22
C LEU A 120 -8.50 -5.51 -2.63
N LEU A 121 -8.01 -6.72 -2.90
CA LEU A 121 -8.16 -7.37 -4.21
C LEU A 121 -9.63 -7.61 -4.59
N LYS A 122 -10.48 -8.02 -3.65
CA LYS A 122 -11.93 -8.16 -3.89
C LYS A 122 -12.58 -6.82 -4.24
N VAL A 123 -12.20 -5.73 -3.56
CA VAL A 123 -12.73 -4.40 -3.88
C VAL A 123 -12.24 -3.95 -5.26
N MET A 124 -11.00 -4.24 -5.62
CA MET A 124 -10.45 -3.98 -6.95
C MET A 124 -11.22 -4.72 -8.04
N GLU A 125 -11.48 -6.02 -7.82
CA GLU A 125 -12.26 -6.86 -8.74
C GLU A 125 -13.67 -6.29 -8.95
N ASN A 126 -14.39 -5.99 -7.87
CA ASN A 126 -15.73 -5.39 -7.90
C ASN A 126 -15.79 -4.04 -8.63
N ASN A 127 -14.65 -3.35 -8.76
CA ASN A 127 -14.55 -2.05 -9.41
C ASN A 127 -13.76 -2.08 -10.72
N ASN A 128 -13.46 -3.27 -11.26
CA ASN A 128 -12.67 -3.46 -12.47
C ASN A 128 -11.30 -2.74 -12.46
N CYS A 129 -10.73 -2.51 -11.29
CA CYS A 129 -9.38 -1.96 -11.11
C CYS A 129 -8.36 -3.10 -11.15
N LYS A 130 -7.60 -3.23 -12.24
CA LYS A 130 -6.72 -4.39 -12.50
C LYS A 130 -5.24 -4.13 -12.26
N LYS A 131 -4.85 -2.91 -11.90
CA LYS A 131 -3.44 -2.54 -11.74
C LYS A 131 -3.09 -2.42 -10.28
N ILE A 132 -2.17 -3.27 -9.82
CA ILE A 132 -1.61 -3.20 -8.48
C ILE A 132 -0.09 -3.35 -8.53
N VAL A 133 0.61 -2.55 -7.75
CA VAL A 133 2.02 -2.76 -7.41
C VAL A 133 2.08 -3.06 -5.92
N PHE A 134 2.56 -4.23 -5.58
CA PHE A 134 2.68 -4.70 -4.21
C PHE A 134 4.13 -4.59 -3.71
N SER A 135 4.30 -4.00 -2.54
CA SER A 135 5.60 -3.97 -1.86
C SER A 135 5.82 -5.28 -1.12
N SER A 136 6.54 -6.20 -1.75
CA SER A 136 6.99 -7.43 -1.11
C SER A 136 8.20 -7.18 -0.18
N SER A 137 9.04 -8.17 0.04
CA SER A 137 10.17 -8.09 0.95
C SER A 137 11.26 -9.09 0.57
N ALA A 138 12.52 -8.74 0.74
CA ALA A 138 13.64 -9.68 0.60
C ALA A 138 13.57 -10.86 1.59
N THR A 139 12.77 -10.75 2.66
CA THR A 139 12.54 -11.86 3.61
C THR A 139 11.83 -13.06 2.99
N VAL A 140 11.24 -12.92 1.79
CA VAL A 140 10.64 -14.04 1.04
C VAL A 140 11.67 -15.09 0.65
N TYR A 141 12.95 -14.70 0.48
CA TYR A 141 14.03 -15.61 0.09
C TYR A 141 14.62 -16.41 1.26
N GLY A 142 14.33 -16.04 2.51
CA GLY A 142 14.84 -16.73 3.70
C GLY A 142 16.36 -16.74 3.77
N HIS A 143 16.99 -17.91 3.67
CA HIS A 143 18.43 -18.10 3.56
C HIS A 143 18.83 -18.32 2.10
N PRO A 144 19.20 -17.27 1.36
CA PRO A 144 19.54 -17.38 -0.05
C PRO A 144 20.85 -18.15 -0.26
N LYS A 145 20.96 -18.85 -1.38
CA LYS A 145 22.14 -19.65 -1.75
C LYS A 145 23.35 -18.83 -2.16
N GLY A 146 23.21 -17.51 -2.31
CA GLY A 146 24.28 -16.60 -2.76
C GLY A 146 23.92 -15.13 -2.60
N MET A 147 24.91 -14.28 -2.82
CA MET A 147 24.80 -12.81 -2.79
C MET A 147 25.45 -12.23 -4.06
N PRO A 148 24.88 -11.20 -4.68
CA PRO A 148 23.57 -10.58 -4.35
C PRO A 148 22.40 -11.55 -4.58
N ILE A 149 21.28 -11.33 -3.87
CA ILE A 149 20.06 -12.10 -4.07
C ILE A 149 19.45 -11.72 -5.42
N LEU A 150 19.19 -12.71 -6.27
CA LEU A 150 18.58 -12.54 -7.58
C LEU A 150 17.09 -12.90 -7.55
N GLU A 151 16.30 -12.30 -8.43
CA GLU A 151 14.84 -12.54 -8.49
C GLU A 151 14.45 -13.98 -8.84
N ASN A 152 15.34 -14.73 -9.48
CA ASN A 152 15.14 -16.13 -9.84
C ASN A 152 15.51 -17.12 -8.70
N PHE A 153 15.90 -16.62 -7.53
CA PHE A 153 16.18 -17.49 -6.39
C PHE A 153 14.88 -18.03 -5.80
N ASP A 154 14.94 -19.26 -5.26
CA ASP A 154 13.81 -19.90 -4.61
C ASP A 154 13.33 -19.09 -3.40
N ALA A 155 12.04 -18.78 -3.36
CA ALA A 155 11.42 -18.13 -2.23
C ALA A 155 11.10 -19.15 -1.13
N ASN A 156 11.81 -19.07 0.00
CA ASN A 156 11.63 -19.96 1.15
C ASN A 156 11.73 -19.18 2.47
N PRO A 157 10.70 -18.39 2.83
CA PRO A 157 10.71 -17.54 4.00
C PRO A 157 10.76 -18.34 5.31
N ILE A 158 11.61 -17.91 6.24
CA ILE A 158 11.85 -18.57 7.52
C ILE A 158 11.05 -17.97 8.69
N ASN A 159 10.33 -16.88 8.46
CA ASN A 159 9.53 -16.20 9.48
C ASN A 159 8.09 -15.92 8.98
N PRO A 160 7.12 -15.72 9.91
CA PRO A 160 5.73 -15.47 9.55
C PRO A 160 5.53 -14.23 8.65
N TYR A 161 6.27 -13.14 8.89
CA TYR A 161 6.19 -11.95 8.04
C TYR A 161 6.55 -12.26 6.58
N GLY A 162 7.70 -12.91 6.35
CA GLY A 162 8.10 -13.33 5.00
C GLY A 162 7.09 -14.28 4.35
N ARG A 163 6.51 -15.20 5.14
CA ARG A 163 5.45 -16.10 4.65
C ARG A 163 4.21 -15.33 4.21
N THR A 164 3.77 -14.31 4.97
CA THR A 164 2.62 -13.49 4.56
C THR A 164 2.91 -12.73 3.27
N LYS A 165 4.12 -12.19 3.09
CA LYS A 165 4.52 -11.51 1.86
C LYS A 165 4.53 -12.45 0.66
N LEU A 166 5.17 -13.62 0.79
CA LEU A 166 5.19 -14.64 -0.27
C LEU A 166 3.78 -15.15 -0.62
N THR A 167 2.89 -15.28 0.38
CA THR A 167 1.50 -15.68 0.13
C THR A 167 0.78 -14.65 -0.74
N VAL A 168 0.97 -13.36 -0.49
CA VAL A 168 0.39 -12.30 -1.31
C VAL A 168 0.95 -12.29 -2.73
N GLU A 169 2.24 -12.56 -2.92
CA GLU A 169 2.84 -12.71 -4.27
C GLU A 169 2.20 -13.85 -5.09
N LYS A 170 1.68 -14.87 -4.40
CA LYS A 170 1.08 -16.06 -5.05
C LYS A 170 -0.42 -15.94 -5.32
N ILE A 171 -1.09 -14.91 -4.78
CA ILE A 171 -2.51 -14.63 -5.03
C ILE A 171 -2.67 -13.91 -6.36
#